data_674eee50bc4fedd078e0d91e982ff9a3
#
_entry.id   674eee50bc4fedd078e0d91e982ff9a3
#
_cell.length_a   1.000
_cell.length_b   1.000
_cell.length_c   1.000
_cell.angle_alpha   90.00
_cell.angle_beta   90.00
_cell.angle_gamma   90.00
#
_symmetry.space_group_name_H-M   'P 1'
#
loop_
_entity.id
_entity.type
_entity.pdbx_description
1 polymer ?
#
loop_
_entity_poly.entity_id
_entity_poly.type
_entity_poly.pdbx_seq_one_letter_code
_entity_poly.pdbx_strand_id
1 'polypeptide(L)'
;MKSQNIFSKIPKNLKCEIFELLINDDTVTIERIISKGQQSSSWYDQKKNEWVIVLKGEAILTFENQTSVQLKEGDFINIPAHRKHRVSWSDPENETIWLAVHY
;
A
#
# COMPACT_ATOMS: atom_id res chain seq x y z
N MET A 1 3.93 -20.24 -19.42
CA MET A 1 3.76 -19.11 -18.45
C MET A 1 5.03 -18.27 -18.39
N LYS A 2 4.88 -16.98 -18.21
CA LYS A 2 6.02 -16.08 -18.00
C LYS A 2 5.94 -15.49 -16.61
N SER A 3 7.10 -15.40 -15.94
CA SER A 3 7.16 -14.70 -14.65
C SER A 3 7.11 -13.19 -14.86
N GLN A 4 6.61 -12.50 -13.85
CA GLN A 4 6.69 -11.04 -13.75
C GLN A 4 7.47 -10.71 -12.49
N ASN A 5 7.96 -9.48 -12.41
CA ASN A 5 8.73 -9.07 -11.25
C ASN A 5 8.06 -7.86 -10.60
N ILE A 6 7.84 -7.96 -9.28
CA ILE A 6 7.14 -6.92 -8.52
C ILE A 6 7.89 -5.58 -8.54
N PHE A 7 9.18 -5.60 -8.82
CA PHE A 7 10.00 -4.39 -8.86
C PHE A 7 10.21 -3.85 -10.29
N SER A 8 9.62 -4.50 -11.31
CA SER A 8 9.80 -4.05 -12.68
C SER A 8 8.78 -2.97 -13.06
N LYS A 9 9.12 -2.19 -14.07
CA LYS A 9 8.23 -1.17 -14.66
C LYS A 9 7.75 -0.16 -13.63
N ILE A 10 8.68 0.35 -12.82
CA ILE A 10 8.40 1.39 -11.84
C ILE A 10 8.55 2.74 -12.53
N PRO A 11 7.49 3.56 -12.61
CA PRO A 11 7.59 4.91 -13.17
C PRO A 11 8.53 5.79 -12.36
N LYS A 12 9.32 6.62 -13.05
CA LYS A 12 10.28 7.49 -12.40
C LYS A 12 9.65 8.76 -11.82
N ASN A 13 8.61 9.25 -12.49
CA ASN A 13 7.93 10.49 -12.08
C ASN A 13 6.50 10.16 -11.69
N LEU A 14 6.25 10.11 -10.38
CA LEU A 14 4.93 9.82 -9.84
C LEU A 14 4.24 11.12 -9.44
N LYS A 15 3.18 11.47 -10.17
CA LYS A 15 2.32 12.60 -9.81
C LYS A 15 1.28 12.21 -8.77
N CYS A 16 0.91 10.94 -8.75
CA CYS A 16 -0.04 10.36 -7.80
C CYS A 16 0.33 8.91 -7.54
N GLU A 17 -0.26 8.32 -6.51
CA GLU A 17 -0.10 6.90 -6.25
C GLU A 17 -0.62 6.08 -7.42
N ILE A 18 0.03 4.94 -7.67
CA ILE A 18 -0.38 4.00 -8.70
C ILE A 18 -0.85 2.72 -8.04
N PHE A 19 -2.06 2.29 -8.40
CA PHE A 19 -2.66 1.04 -7.93
C PHE A 19 -2.80 0.11 -9.12
N GLU A 20 -2.15 -1.06 -9.06
CA GLU A 20 -2.17 -2.04 -10.14
C GLU A 20 -2.69 -3.36 -9.63
N LEU A 21 -3.81 -3.81 -10.21
CA LEU A 21 -4.37 -5.11 -9.85
C LEU A 21 -3.51 -6.22 -10.43
N LEU A 22 -3.04 -7.12 -9.56
CA LEU A 22 -2.29 -8.30 -9.94
C LEU A 22 -3.21 -9.51 -10.01
N ILE A 23 -4.11 -9.63 -9.03
CA ILE A 23 -5.16 -10.63 -8.97
C ILE A 23 -6.46 -9.93 -8.61
N ASN A 24 -7.50 -10.22 -9.35
CA ASN A 24 -8.84 -9.70 -9.08
C ASN A 24 -9.83 -10.85 -9.10
N ASP A 25 -10.04 -11.46 -7.95
CA ASP A 25 -10.94 -12.57 -7.77
C ASP A 25 -12.04 -12.16 -6.77
N ASP A 26 -13.15 -12.90 -6.76
CA ASP A 26 -14.31 -12.56 -5.93
C ASP A 26 -13.98 -12.50 -4.45
N THR A 27 -13.09 -13.39 -3.99
CA THR A 27 -12.77 -13.51 -2.57
C THR A 27 -11.46 -12.85 -2.20
N VAL A 28 -10.58 -12.58 -3.16
CA VAL A 28 -9.26 -12.01 -2.89
C VAL A 28 -8.85 -11.06 -4.01
N THR A 29 -8.28 -9.92 -3.61
CA THR A 29 -7.70 -8.96 -4.55
C THR A 29 -6.27 -8.71 -4.12
N ILE A 30 -5.33 -8.78 -5.05
CA ILE A 30 -3.92 -8.48 -4.80
C ILE A 30 -3.52 -7.33 -5.71
N GLU A 31 -2.92 -6.30 -5.12
CA GLU A 31 -2.48 -5.15 -5.90
C GLU A 31 -1.10 -4.69 -5.48
N ARG A 32 -0.38 -4.13 -6.45
CA ARG A 32 0.86 -3.43 -6.21
C ARG A 32 0.54 -1.94 -6.12
N ILE A 33 1.04 -1.29 -5.07
CA ILE A 33 0.86 0.14 -4.88
C ILE A 33 2.23 0.79 -4.92
N ILE A 34 2.35 1.87 -5.69
CA ILE A 34 3.59 2.63 -5.80
C ILE A 34 3.30 4.06 -5.37
N SER A 35 4.08 4.56 -4.41
CA SER A 35 3.97 5.93 -3.93
C SER A 35 5.36 6.58 -3.85
N LYS A 36 5.39 7.92 -3.88
CA LYS A 36 6.62 8.67 -3.71
C LYS A 36 6.26 10.04 -3.13
N GLY A 37 6.10 10.08 -1.81
CA GLY A 37 5.75 11.30 -1.11
C GLY A 37 4.26 11.59 -1.02
N GLN A 38 3.41 10.80 -1.67
CA GLN A 38 1.97 11.02 -1.59
C GLN A 38 1.43 10.64 -0.22
N GLN A 39 0.38 11.36 0.17
CA GLN A 39 -0.38 11.10 1.38
C GLN A 39 -1.84 10.91 1.00
N SER A 40 -2.56 10.11 1.79
CA SER A 40 -4.00 9.95 1.61
C SER A 40 -4.72 11.22 2.06
N SER A 41 -5.64 11.73 1.26
CA SER A 41 -6.43 12.92 1.60
C SER A 41 -7.63 12.60 2.48
N SER A 42 -8.03 11.34 2.55
CA SER A 42 -9.19 10.90 3.31
C SER A 42 -8.92 9.56 3.98
N TRP A 43 -9.81 9.16 4.87
CA TRP A 43 -9.72 7.86 5.53
C TRP A 43 -10.20 6.76 4.59
N TYR A 44 -9.43 5.65 4.56
CA TYR A 44 -9.90 4.42 3.93
C TYR A 44 -10.75 3.66 4.92
N ASP A 45 -11.94 3.24 4.47
CA ASP A 45 -12.85 2.38 5.21
C ASP A 45 -13.29 1.29 4.25
N GLN A 46 -12.72 0.11 4.41
CA GLN A 46 -12.84 -0.97 3.42
C GLN A 46 -13.70 -2.10 3.96
N LYS A 47 -14.46 -2.72 3.08
CA LYS A 47 -15.32 -3.85 3.42
C LYS A 47 -14.55 -5.14 3.67
N LYS A 48 -13.35 -5.26 3.11
CA LYS A 48 -12.48 -6.42 3.27
C LYS A 48 -11.34 -6.13 4.22
N ASN A 49 -10.75 -7.17 4.77
CA ASN A 49 -9.48 -7.05 5.47
C ASN A 49 -8.38 -6.71 4.48
N GLU A 50 -7.37 -6.00 4.93
CA GLU A 50 -6.21 -5.67 4.11
C GLU A 50 -4.93 -6.11 4.80
N TRP A 51 -4.22 -7.05 4.19
CA TRP A 51 -2.87 -7.40 4.60
C TRP A 51 -1.92 -6.66 3.69
N VAL A 52 -1.05 -5.83 4.23
CA VAL A 52 -0.16 -5.00 3.43
C VAL A 52 1.28 -5.15 3.91
N ILE A 53 2.21 -5.24 2.96
CA ILE A 53 3.65 -5.29 3.23
C ILE A 53 4.35 -4.23 2.39
N VAL A 54 5.32 -3.55 3.01
CA VAL A 54 6.23 -2.66 2.28
C VAL A 54 7.39 -3.50 1.77
N LEU A 55 7.50 -3.62 0.44
CA LEU A 55 8.57 -4.37 -0.20
C LEU A 55 9.81 -3.51 -0.40
N LYS A 56 9.64 -2.21 -0.59
CA LYS A 56 10.70 -1.25 -0.79
C LYS A 56 10.23 0.12 -0.33
N GLY A 57 11.11 0.89 0.28
CA GLY A 57 10.79 2.25 0.72
C GLY A 57 10.30 2.29 2.16
N GLU A 58 9.55 3.34 2.47
CA GLU A 58 9.13 3.60 3.84
C GLU A 58 7.88 4.47 3.86
N ALA A 59 6.96 4.17 4.78
CA ALA A 59 5.74 4.94 4.93
C ALA A 59 5.20 4.86 6.35
N ILE A 60 4.22 5.70 6.65
CA ILE A 60 3.53 5.71 7.94
C ILE A 60 2.03 5.60 7.67
N LEU A 61 1.39 4.64 8.35
CA LEU A 61 -0.05 4.53 8.40
C LEU A 61 -0.55 5.14 9.71
N THR A 62 -1.62 5.90 9.63
CA THR A 62 -2.29 6.46 10.80
C THR A 62 -3.72 5.95 10.84
N PHE A 63 -4.14 5.53 12.04
CA PHE A 63 -5.47 5.00 12.27
C PHE A 63 -6.37 6.07 12.91
N GLU A 64 -7.67 5.85 12.85
CA GLU A 64 -8.67 6.80 13.34
C GLU A 64 -8.48 7.17 14.81
N ASN A 65 -7.99 6.24 15.63
CA ASN A 65 -7.69 6.50 17.04
C ASN A 65 -6.38 7.28 17.24
N GLN A 66 -5.81 7.82 16.17
CA GLN A 66 -4.59 8.62 16.13
C GLN A 66 -3.30 7.85 16.44
N THR A 67 -3.35 6.53 16.49
CA THR A 67 -2.12 5.74 16.53
C THR A 67 -1.52 5.65 15.15
N SER A 68 -0.20 5.59 15.07
CA SER A 68 0.53 5.51 13.81
C SER A 68 1.49 4.33 13.84
N VAL A 69 1.71 3.74 12.65
CA VAL A 69 2.64 2.62 12.47
C VAL A 69 3.60 2.98 11.35
N GLN A 70 4.89 2.94 11.63
CA GLN A 70 5.92 3.10 10.61
C GLN A 70 6.19 1.75 9.96
N LEU A 71 6.22 1.72 8.62
CA LEU A 71 6.51 0.53 7.85
C LEU A 71 7.74 0.76 7.00
N LYS A 72 8.75 -0.09 7.21
CA LYS A 72 9.98 -0.14 6.41
C LYS A 72 10.00 -1.42 5.60
N GLU A 73 11.02 -1.62 4.79
CA GLU A 73 11.15 -2.82 3.96
C GLU A 73 10.97 -4.09 4.78
N GLY A 74 10.02 -4.92 4.34
CA GLY A 74 9.71 -6.19 4.99
C GLY A 74 8.67 -6.09 6.08
N ASP A 75 8.30 -4.88 6.54
CA ASP A 75 7.27 -4.73 7.56
C ASP A 75 5.89 -4.94 6.96
N PHE A 76 5.05 -5.68 7.67
CA PHE A 76 3.69 -5.92 7.24
C PHE A 76 2.71 -5.78 8.40
N ILE A 77 1.48 -5.49 8.06
CA ILE A 77 0.41 -5.34 9.04
C ILE A 77 -0.90 -5.84 8.43
N ASN A 78 -1.75 -6.42 9.25
CA ASN A 78 -3.10 -6.79 8.84
C ASN A 78 -4.09 -5.77 9.39
N ILE A 79 -4.84 -5.14 8.49
CA ILE A 79 -5.83 -4.12 8.83
C ILE A 79 -7.20 -4.76 8.70
N PRO A 80 -7.93 -4.95 9.81
CA PRO A 80 -9.27 -5.53 9.73
C PRO A 80 -10.24 -4.67 8.93
N ALA A 81 -11.27 -5.31 8.38
CA ALA A 81 -12.32 -4.61 7.66
C ALA A 81 -12.89 -3.46 8.53
N HIS A 82 -13.18 -2.35 7.88
CA HIS A 82 -13.76 -1.15 8.49
C HIS A 82 -12.87 -0.44 9.52
N ARG A 83 -11.62 -0.88 9.68
CA ARG A 83 -10.64 -0.12 10.47
C ARG A 83 -10.16 1.05 9.65
N LYS A 84 -10.62 2.25 9.98
CA LYS A 84 -10.27 3.45 9.22
C LYS A 84 -8.79 3.78 9.38
N HIS A 85 -8.13 4.03 8.24
CA HIS A 85 -6.71 4.31 8.20
C HIS A 85 -6.38 5.17 6.99
N ARG A 86 -5.18 5.73 7.00
CA ARG A 86 -4.67 6.51 5.86
C ARG A 86 -3.15 6.47 5.86
N VAL A 87 -2.56 6.70 4.70
CA VAL A 87 -1.13 6.94 4.59
C VAL A 87 -0.88 8.39 4.98
N SER A 88 -0.27 8.61 6.13
CA SER A 88 0.02 9.94 6.62
C SER A 88 1.36 10.47 6.13
N TRP A 89 2.24 9.58 5.67
CA TRP A 89 3.54 9.95 5.12
C TRP A 89 4.06 8.82 4.25
N SER A 90 4.73 9.16 3.15
CA SER A 90 5.56 8.24 2.37
C SER A 90 6.82 8.98 1.97
N ASP A 91 7.91 8.22 1.76
CA ASP A 91 9.21 8.80 1.45
C ASP A 91 9.13 9.61 0.16
N PRO A 92 9.47 10.93 0.21
CA PRO A 92 9.43 11.75 -1.00
C PRO A 92 10.64 11.56 -1.91
N GLU A 93 11.71 10.96 -1.41
CA GLU A 93 12.97 10.81 -2.15
C GLU A 93 13.07 9.48 -2.91
N ASN A 94 12.36 8.46 -2.43
CA ASN A 94 12.41 7.12 -3.02
C ASN A 94 11.01 6.55 -3.18
N GLU A 95 10.82 5.74 -4.22
CA GLU A 95 9.56 5.05 -4.41
C GLU A 95 9.32 4.06 -3.29
N THR A 96 8.10 4.01 -2.79
CA THR A 96 7.64 2.99 -1.86
C THR A 96 6.77 2.01 -2.62
N ILE A 97 7.12 0.74 -2.56
CA ILE A 97 6.41 -0.33 -3.24
C ILE A 97 5.74 -1.20 -2.19
N TRP A 98 4.43 -1.30 -2.30
CA TRP A 98 3.60 -2.06 -1.39
C TRP A 98 2.96 -3.22 -2.12
N LEU A 99 2.72 -4.30 -1.40
CA LEU A 99 1.84 -5.36 -1.85
C LEU A 99 0.67 -5.41 -0.89
N ALA A 100 -0.53 -5.27 -1.41
CA ALA A 100 -1.75 -5.27 -0.61
C ALA A 100 -2.63 -6.44 -1.03
N VAL A 101 -3.08 -7.21 -0.04
CA VAL A 101 -4.00 -8.33 -0.23
C VAL A 101 -5.30 -8.00 0.50
N HIS A 102 -6.38 -7.88 -0.26
CA HIS A 102 -7.72 -7.64 0.29
C HIS A 102 -8.47 -8.97 0.29
N TYR A 103 -9.01 -9.37 1.43
CA TYR A 103 -9.64 -10.68 1.60
C TYR A 103 -10.82 -10.68 2.57
#